data_0c4a13e91b698c2f80ec568b85fe4d50
#
_entry.id   0c4a13e91b698c2f80ec568b85fe4d50
#
_cell.length_a   1.000
_cell.length_b   1.000
_cell.length_c   1.000
_cell.angle_alpha   90.00
_cell.angle_beta   90.00
_cell.angle_gamma   90.00
#
_symmetry.space_group_name_H-M   'P 1'
#
loop_
_entity.id
_entity.type
_entity.pdbx_description
1 polymer ?
#
loop_
_entity_poly.entity_id
_entity_poly.type
_entity_poly.pdbx_seq_one_letter_code
_entity_poly.pdbx_strand_id
1 'polypeptide(L)'
;MNSNKPCFLIIGGQKCGTNSLYKYLVQHPLIAPSLQHEIHYFDLNFDKDLKWYQSQFSELEPGMITGESSPYYLFHPLVPQRVFEEYPQMKLIVLLRNPAKRAISHYYHEVRLGTEYLSLKEALAIEETRLQGEANKIIQTGTYYSFNHQHYTYLARGKYIEQLQNWMSIFPKEQFIILKSEDLFSTPQETMNEVFQFLELPTYVSEKYIQYNPGNYSQPSEEVYQELVEYFQPYNQKLDEYMRI
;
A
#
# COMPACT_ATOMS: atom_id res chain seq x y z
N MET A 1 -20.01 -3.52 -24.00
CA MET A 1 -20.14 -4.31 -22.77
C MET A 1 -19.56 -3.44 -21.67
N ASN A 2 -20.37 -3.07 -20.69
CA ASN A 2 -19.86 -2.30 -19.56
C ASN A 2 -18.89 -3.21 -18.78
N SER A 3 -17.66 -2.75 -18.61
CA SER A 3 -16.61 -3.54 -17.95
C SER A 3 -16.58 -3.16 -16.46
N ASN A 4 -16.72 -4.12 -15.57
CA ASN A 4 -16.48 -3.95 -14.13
C ASN A 4 -15.04 -4.29 -13.74
N LYS A 5 -14.09 -4.11 -14.65
CA LYS A 5 -12.67 -4.40 -14.42
C LYS A 5 -11.98 -3.20 -13.80
N PRO A 6 -11.23 -3.38 -12.71
CA PRO A 6 -10.42 -2.31 -12.16
C PRO A 6 -9.30 -1.92 -13.12
N CYS A 7 -8.97 -0.63 -13.18
CA CYS A 7 -7.87 -0.11 -13.98
C CYS A 7 -6.75 0.50 -13.12
N PHE A 8 -6.96 0.68 -11.82
CA PHE A 8 -5.93 1.12 -10.89
C PHE A 8 -5.97 0.35 -9.57
N LEU A 9 -4.81 0.25 -8.92
CA LEU A 9 -4.64 -0.27 -7.56
C LEU A 9 -3.83 0.71 -6.72
N ILE A 10 -4.28 1.00 -5.51
CA ILE A 10 -3.44 1.57 -4.46
C ILE A 10 -2.78 0.38 -3.74
N ILE A 11 -1.55 0.06 -4.15
CA ILE A 11 -0.86 -1.15 -3.68
C ILE A 11 -0.21 -1.01 -2.31
N GLY A 12 -0.05 0.22 -1.81
CA GLY A 12 0.60 0.47 -0.51
C GLY A 12 1.09 1.90 -0.36
N GLY A 13 1.90 2.26 0.67
CA GLY A 13 2.30 1.35 1.77
C GLY A 13 1.32 1.35 2.94
N GLN A 14 1.32 0.24 3.61
CA GLN A 14 0.55 0.13 4.84
C GLN A 14 0.96 1.20 5.86
N LYS A 15 -0.02 1.86 6.50
CA LYS A 15 0.15 2.97 7.45
C LYS A 15 0.67 4.28 6.84
N CYS A 16 0.59 4.41 5.51
CA CYS A 16 0.95 5.64 4.80
C CYS A 16 -0.24 6.55 4.45
N GLY A 17 -1.48 6.15 4.77
CA GLY A 17 -2.68 6.95 4.48
C GLY A 17 -3.46 6.50 3.24
N THR A 18 -3.26 5.28 2.78
CA THR A 18 -3.94 4.69 1.60
C THR A 18 -5.46 4.73 1.70
N ASN A 19 -6.03 4.56 2.91
CA ASN A 19 -7.46 4.70 3.14
C ASN A 19 -7.95 6.13 2.87
N SER A 20 -7.20 7.15 3.31
CA SER A 20 -7.54 8.56 3.03
C SER A 20 -7.46 8.83 1.53
N LEU A 21 -6.38 8.40 0.87
CA LEU A 21 -6.21 8.54 -0.57
C LEU A 21 -7.38 7.90 -1.35
N TYR A 22 -7.75 6.66 -1.01
CA TYR A 22 -8.88 5.98 -1.64
C TYR A 22 -10.20 6.74 -1.43
N LYS A 23 -10.45 7.20 -0.21
CA LYS A 23 -11.65 8.01 0.12
C LYS A 23 -11.67 9.35 -0.61
N TYR A 24 -10.53 9.94 -0.91
CA TYR A 24 -10.45 11.16 -1.74
C TYR A 24 -10.72 10.84 -3.21
N LEU A 25 -10.17 9.75 -3.73
CA LEU A 25 -10.38 9.30 -5.11
C LEU A 25 -11.86 9.07 -5.44
N VAL A 26 -12.57 8.33 -4.59
CA VAL A 26 -13.98 7.98 -4.83
C VAL A 26 -14.95 9.15 -4.65
N GLN A 27 -14.47 10.36 -4.32
CA GLN A 27 -15.27 11.58 -4.42
C GLN A 27 -15.38 12.08 -5.87
N HIS A 28 -14.46 11.65 -6.73
CA HIS A 28 -14.51 12.02 -8.15
C HIS A 28 -15.69 11.34 -8.84
N PRO A 29 -16.57 12.07 -9.56
CA PRO A 29 -17.80 11.53 -10.12
C PRO A 29 -17.59 10.42 -11.17
N LEU A 30 -16.39 10.34 -11.76
CA LEU A 30 -16.03 9.30 -12.72
C LEU A 30 -15.30 8.10 -12.09
N ILE A 31 -15.20 8.01 -10.77
CA ILE A 31 -14.62 6.86 -10.07
C ILE A 31 -15.69 6.13 -9.29
N ALA A 32 -16.03 4.93 -9.72
CA ALA A 32 -16.92 4.04 -8.97
C ALA A 32 -16.13 3.35 -7.85
N PRO A 33 -16.62 3.38 -6.60
CA PRO A 33 -15.98 2.66 -5.51
C PRO A 33 -16.11 1.13 -5.68
N SER A 34 -15.15 0.39 -5.12
CA SER A 34 -15.32 -1.04 -4.89
C SER A 34 -16.40 -1.29 -3.83
N LEU A 35 -17.08 -2.44 -3.93
CA LEU A 35 -18.12 -2.83 -2.98
C LEU A 35 -17.56 -3.18 -1.60
N GLN A 36 -16.31 -3.64 -1.56
CA GLN A 36 -15.58 -3.98 -0.35
C GLN A 36 -14.34 -3.11 -0.21
N HIS A 37 -14.08 -2.62 0.99
CA HIS A 37 -12.83 -1.96 1.34
C HIS A 37 -11.72 -2.99 1.56
N GLU A 38 -10.54 -2.79 0.94
CA GLU A 38 -9.42 -3.73 0.97
C GLU A 38 -9.82 -5.16 0.56
N ILE A 39 -9.95 -5.38 -0.76
CA ILE A 39 -10.44 -6.67 -1.30
C ILE A 39 -9.46 -7.80 -1.04
N HIS A 40 -8.15 -7.49 -1.01
CA HIS A 40 -7.10 -8.47 -0.75
C HIS A 40 -7.16 -9.70 -1.69
N TYR A 41 -7.51 -9.51 -2.97
CA TYR A 41 -7.59 -10.62 -3.91
C TYR A 41 -6.22 -11.21 -4.21
N PHE A 42 -5.25 -10.39 -4.62
CA PHE A 42 -3.96 -10.85 -5.08
C PHE A 42 -3.03 -11.36 -3.97
N ASP A 43 -3.36 -11.13 -2.70
CA ASP A 43 -2.59 -11.61 -1.54
C ASP A 43 -3.34 -12.69 -0.75
N LEU A 44 -4.42 -12.36 -0.05
CA LEU A 44 -5.08 -13.23 0.93
C LEU A 44 -6.24 -14.07 0.35
N ASN A 45 -6.82 -13.66 -0.77
CA ASN A 45 -7.98 -14.29 -1.39
C ASN A 45 -7.67 -14.86 -2.78
N PHE A 46 -6.43 -15.17 -3.09
CA PHE A 46 -6.01 -15.65 -4.41
C PHE A 46 -6.45 -17.09 -4.72
N ASP A 47 -6.97 -17.79 -3.72
CA ASP A 47 -7.68 -19.08 -3.88
C ASP A 47 -9.06 -18.94 -4.51
N LYS A 48 -9.63 -17.73 -4.53
CA LYS A 48 -10.87 -17.40 -5.22
C LYS A 48 -10.61 -17.17 -6.70
N ASP A 49 -11.64 -17.33 -7.52
CA ASP A 49 -11.50 -17.09 -8.96
C ASP A 49 -11.55 -15.58 -9.32
N LEU A 50 -11.08 -15.26 -10.52
CA LEU A 50 -11.10 -13.88 -11.03
C LEU A 50 -12.50 -13.30 -11.13
N LYS A 51 -13.54 -14.13 -11.33
CA LYS A 51 -14.93 -13.68 -11.37
C LYS A 51 -15.39 -13.19 -10.01
N TRP A 52 -14.95 -13.85 -8.94
CA TRP A 52 -15.20 -13.36 -7.59
C TRP A 52 -14.57 -11.97 -7.39
N TYR A 53 -13.31 -11.77 -7.81
CA TYR A 53 -12.67 -10.47 -7.73
C TYR A 53 -13.44 -9.40 -8.53
N GLN A 54 -13.78 -9.70 -9.76
CA GLN A 54 -14.56 -8.77 -10.60
C GLN A 54 -15.94 -8.46 -10.03
N SER A 55 -16.56 -9.40 -9.30
CA SER A 55 -17.83 -9.16 -8.62
C SER A 55 -17.76 -8.17 -7.44
N GLN A 56 -16.54 -7.81 -7.03
CA GLN A 56 -16.33 -6.76 -6.01
C GLN A 56 -16.47 -5.34 -6.58
N PHE A 57 -16.74 -5.20 -7.86
CA PHE A 57 -16.92 -3.91 -8.55
C PHE A 57 -18.30 -3.86 -9.20
N SER A 58 -18.94 -2.70 -9.11
CA SER A 58 -20.21 -2.45 -9.80
C SER A 58 -20.01 -2.34 -11.32
N GLU A 59 -21.06 -2.53 -12.09
CA GLU A 59 -21.05 -2.16 -13.51
C GLU A 59 -20.77 -0.67 -13.67
N LEU A 60 -19.89 -0.33 -14.60
CA LEU A 60 -19.47 1.05 -14.85
C LEU A 60 -20.34 1.71 -15.91
N GLU A 61 -20.72 2.95 -15.67
CA GLU A 61 -21.27 3.80 -16.71
C GLU A 61 -20.18 4.23 -17.71
N PRO A 62 -20.53 4.61 -18.95
CA PRO A 62 -19.55 5.07 -19.93
C PRO A 62 -18.68 6.22 -19.40
N GLY A 63 -17.37 6.06 -19.50
CA GLY A 63 -16.40 7.05 -19.03
C GLY A 63 -16.01 6.94 -17.55
N MET A 64 -16.66 6.06 -16.78
CA MET A 64 -16.24 5.76 -15.41
C MET A 64 -15.12 4.73 -15.35
N ILE A 65 -14.30 4.84 -14.31
CA ILE A 65 -13.28 3.88 -13.94
C ILE A 65 -13.52 3.34 -12.53
N THR A 66 -12.86 2.25 -12.18
CA THR A 66 -12.85 1.70 -10.82
C THR A 66 -11.49 1.13 -10.46
N GLY A 67 -11.25 0.96 -9.17
CA GLY A 67 -10.07 0.35 -8.61
C GLY A 67 -10.23 0.12 -7.12
N GLU A 68 -9.19 -0.39 -6.48
CA GLU A 68 -9.23 -0.71 -5.05
C GLU A 68 -7.92 -0.34 -4.34
N SER A 69 -7.92 -0.50 -3.02
CA SER A 69 -6.78 -0.22 -2.14
C SER A 69 -6.56 -1.38 -1.19
N SER A 70 -5.51 -2.17 -1.42
CA SER A 70 -5.06 -3.26 -0.53
C SER A 70 -3.57 -3.07 -0.22
N PRO A 71 -3.23 -2.38 0.88
CA PRO A 71 -1.87 -1.89 1.10
C PRO A 71 -0.83 -2.97 1.43
N TYR A 72 -1.25 -4.22 1.63
CA TYR A 72 -0.34 -5.35 1.75
C TYR A 72 0.25 -5.78 0.40
N TYR A 73 -0.38 -5.43 -0.73
CA TYR A 73 0.08 -5.77 -2.07
C TYR A 73 1.53 -5.32 -2.33
N LEU A 74 1.91 -4.13 -1.88
CA LEU A 74 3.26 -3.60 -2.09
C LEU A 74 4.34 -4.53 -1.55
N PHE A 75 4.08 -5.15 -0.40
CA PHE A 75 5.05 -5.98 0.32
C PHE A 75 4.96 -7.48 0.01
N HIS A 76 3.82 -7.96 -0.47
CA HIS A 76 3.62 -9.38 -0.70
C HIS A 76 4.38 -9.89 -1.93
N PRO A 77 5.24 -10.94 -1.80
CA PRO A 77 6.21 -11.28 -2.84
C PRO A 77 5.60 -11.75 -4.16
N LEU A 78 4.41 -12.34 -4.15
CA LEU A 78 3.76 -12.90 -5.35
C LEU A 78 2.78 -11.94 -6.04
N VAL A 79 2.37 -10.87 -5.36
CA VAL A 79 1.33 -9.97 -5.89
C VAL A 79 1.74 -9.29 -7.20
N PRO A 80 2.97 -8.81 -7.39
CA PRO A 80 3.34 -8.16 -8.64
C PRO A 80 3.09 -9.05 -9.86
N GLN A 81 3.51 -10.32 -9.80
CA GLN A 81 3.33 -11.28 -10.90
C GLN A 81 1.85 -11.59 -11.13
N ARG A 82 1.07 -11.83 -10.07
CA ARG A 82 -0.36 -12.12 -10.15
C ARG A 82 -1.17 -10.99 -10.76
N VAL A 83 -0.85 -9.75 -10.40
CA VAL A 83 -1.48 -8.56 -11.00
C VAL A 83 -1.12 -8.45 -12.47
N PHE A 84 0.14 -8.68 -12.84
CA PHE A 84 0.58 -8.57 -14.23
C PHE A 84 -0.08 -9.63 -15.15
N GLU A 85 -0.24 -10.85 -14.66
CA GLU A 85 -0.90 -11.93 -15.41
C GLU A 85 -2.35 -11.60 -15.74
N GLU A 86 -3.09 -10.97 -14.83
CA GLU A 86 -4.51 -10.65 -15.01
C GLU A 86 -4.76 -9.26 -15.61
N TYR A 87 -3.91 -8.29 -15.25
CA TYR A 87 -4.07 -6.89 -15.61
C TYR A 87 -2.72 -6.23 -15.97
N PRO A 88 -2.11 -6.58 -17.12
CA PRO A 88 -0.78 -6.06 -17.50
C PRO A 88 -0.74 -4.55 -17.74
N GLN A 89 -1.89 -3.88 -17.88
CA GLN A 89 -2.01 -2.42 -18.06
C GLN A 89 -2.47 -1.69 -16.78
N MET A 90 -2.37 -2.36 -15.63
CA MET A 90 -2.81 -1.79 -14.35
C MET A 90 -2.03 -0.52 -14.01
N LYS A 91 -2.74 0.54 -13.64
CA LYS A 91 -2.13 1.75 -13.05
C LYS A 91 -1.92 1.55 -11.55
N LEU A 92 -0.70 1.76 -11.08
CA LEU A 92 -0.26 1.42 -9.73
C LEU A 92 0.04 2.69 -8.94
N ILE A 93 -0.68 2.88 -7.85
CA ILE A 93 -0.53 4.04 -6.97
C ILE A 93 0.15 3.58 -5.69
N VAL A 94 1.26 4.23 -5.37
CA VAL A 94 2.07 3.96 -4.17
C VAL A 94 2.11 5.23 -3.33
N LEU A 95 1.77 5.11 -2.06
CA LEU A 95 1.86 6.19 -1.09
C LEU A 95 2.92 5.83 -0.05
N LEU A 96 4.00 6.57 0.01
CA LEU A 96 5.12 6.36 0.93
C LEU A 96 5.09 7.42 2.05
N ARG A 97 5.57 7.04 3.21
CA ARG A 97 5.68 7.87 4.40
C ARG A 97 7.09 7.74 4.96
N ASN A 98 7.55 8.70 5.78
CA ASN A 98 8.75 8.50 6.59
C ASN A 98 8.72 7.10 7.22
N PRO A 99 9.70 6.21 6.91
CA PRO A 99 9.60 4.79 7.27
C PRO A 99 9.69 4.54 8.78
N ALA A 100 10.36 5.40 9.56
CA ALA A 100 10.37 5.31 11.02
C ALA A 100 8.96 5.58 11.58
N LYS A 101 8.30 6.66 11.12
CA LYS A 101 6.91 6.97 11.52
C LYS A 101 5.94 5.88 11.07
N ARG A 102 6.18 5.26 9.91
CA ARG A 102 5.37 4.14 9.42
C ARG A 102 5.52 2.91 10.32
N ALA A 103 6.76 2.53 10.66
CA ALA A 103 7.05 1.38 11.53
C ALA A 103 6.37 1.52 12.91
N ILE A 104 6.50 2.68 13.54
CA ILE A 104 5.84 3.02 14.81
C ILE A 104 4.32 2.91 14.67
N SER A 105 3.74 3.48 13.61
CA SER A 105 2.30 3.42 13.37
C SER A 105 1.80 1.99 13.13
N HIS A 106 2.62 1.13 12.54
CA HIS A 106 2.30 -0.28 12.33
C HIS A 106 2.32 -1.05 13.65
N TYR A 107 3.37 -0.89 14.45
CA TYR A 107 3.44 -1.50 15.77
C TYR A 107 2.20 -1.18 16.63
N TYR A 108 1.85 0.10 16.77
CA TYR A 108 0.67 0.49 17.55
C TYR A 108 -0.65 0.03 16.92
N HIS A 109 -0.68 -0.18 15.63
CA HIS A 109 -1.82 -0.82 14.97
C HIS A 109 -2.00 -2.26 15.44
N GLU A 110 -0.92 -3.05 15.47
CA GLU A 110 -0.96 -4.44 15.91
C GLU A 110 -1.24 -4.56 17.41
N VAL A 111 -0.70 -3.66 18.24
CA VAL A 111 -1.07 -3.56 19.65
C VAL A 111 -2.58 -3.31 19.83
N ARG A 112 -3.14 -2.38 19.05
CA ARG A 112 -4.59 -2.08 19.11
C ARG A 112 -5.45 -3.25 18.64
N LEU A 113 -4.98 -4.04 17.71
CA LEU A 113 -5.66 -5.28 17.26
C LEU A 113 -5.51 -6.44 18.25
N GLY A 114 -4.67 -6.30 19.28
CA GLY A 114 -4.38 -7.36 20.23
C GLY A 114 -3.52 -8.49 19.65
N THR A 115 -2.76 -8.21 18.61
CA THR A 115 -1.86 -9.17 17.96
C THR A 115 -0.41 -9.00 18.40
N GLU A 116 -0.01 -7.81 18.90
CA GLU A 116 1.32 -7.57 19.45
C GLU A 116 1.25 -7.29 20.96
N TYR A 117 2.07 -8.02 21.72
CA TYR A 117 2.13 -7.97 23.18
C TYR A 117 3.50 -7.56 23.72
N LEU A 118 4.52 -7.51 22.86
CA LEU A 118 5.86 -7.07 23.22
C LEU A 118 5.94 -5.55 23.20
N SER A 119 6.91 -4.99 23.93
CA SER A 119 7.24 -3.57 23.76
C SER A 119 7.75 -3.29 22.35
N LEU A 120 7.70 -2.02 21.90
CA LEU A 120 8.18 -1.63 20.58
C LEU A 120 9.64 -2.08 20.36
N LYS A 121 10.53 -1.88 21.33
CA LYS A 121 11.95 -2.25 21.23
C LYS A 121 12.14 -3.77 21.08
N GLU A 122 11.40 -4.56 21.85
CA GLU A 122 11.42 -6.03 21.76
C GLU A 122 10.85 -6.52 20.43
N ALA A 123 9.71 -5.96 19.98
CA ALA A 123 9.06 -6.34 18.74
C ALA A 123 9.96 -6.07 17.52
N LEU A 124 10.66 -4.92 17.49
CA LEU A 124 11.63 -4.60 16.45
C LEU A 124 12.84 -5.53 16.49
N ALA A 125 13.35 -5.86 17.68
CA ALA A 125 14.54 -6.71 17.85
C ALA A 125 14.33 -8.15 17.37
N ILE A 126 13.11 -8.69 17.49
CA ILE A 126 12.81 -10.08 17.10
C ILE A 126 12.15 -10.20 15.72
N GLU A 127 11.92 -9.10 15.00
CA GLU A 127 11.24 -9.12 13.70
C GLU A 127 11.90 -10.08 12.71
N GLU A 128 13.21 -10.02 12.57
CA GLU A 128 13.96 -10.91 11.66
C GLU A 128 13.73 -12.39 12.00
N THR A 129 13.76 -12.74 13.28
CA THR A 129 13.49 -14.11 13.74
C THR A 129 12.06 -14.54 13.41
N ARG A 130 11.07 -13.65 13.62
CA ARG A 130 9.67 -13.91 13.28
C ARG A 130 9.47 -14.14 11.78
N LEU A 131 10.24 -13.48 10.93
CA LEU A 131 10.12 -13.52 9.48
C LEU A 131 10.95 -14.61 8.81
N GLN A 132 11.82 -15.31 9.56
CA GLN A 132 12.75 -16.28 9.00
C GLN A 132 12.02 -17.36 8.20
N GLY A 133 12.28 -17.40 6.88
CA GLY A 133 11.72 -18.38 5.95
C GLY A 133 10.27 -18.14 5.54
N GLU A 134 9.55 -17.15 6.10
CA GLU A 134 8.13 -16.92 5.82
C GLU A 134 7.87 -16.52 4.36
N ALA A 135 8.65 -15.58 3.82
CA ALA A 135 8.54 -15.20 2.40
C ALA A 135 8.80 -16.38 1.45
N ASN A 136 9.81 -17.22 1.76
CA ASN A 136 10.10 -18.41 0.97
C ASN A 136 8.94 -19.43 0.98
N LYS A 137 8.29 -19.64 2.13
CA LYS A 137 7.10 -20.49 2.22
C LYS A 137 5.95 -19.95 1.36
N ILE A 138 5.71 -18.64 1.39
CA ILE A 138 4.71 -18.00 0.54
C ILE A 138 5.02 -18.26 -0.94
N ILE A 139 6.27 -18.04 -1.36
CA ILE A 139 6.70 -18.21 -2.76
C ILE A 139 6.58 -19.68 -3.20
N GLN A 140 7.01 -20.62 -2.38
CA GLN A 140 7.03 -22.04 -2.74
C GLN A 140 5.65 -22.67 -2.83
N THR A 141 4.72 -22.25 -1.97
CA THR A 141 3.38 -22.85 -1.92
C THR A 141 2.34 -22.07 -2.73
N GLY A 142 2.56 -20.78 -2.96
CA GLY A 142 1.63 -19.90 -3.64
C GLY A 142 0.38 -19.51 -2.83
N THR A 143 -0.06 -20.33 -1.89
CA THR A 143 -1.30 -20.12 -1.11
C THR A 143 -1.08 -20.08 0.40
N TYR A 144 0.16 -20.21 0.86
CA TYR A 144 0.45 -20.17 2.30
C TYR A 144 0.18 -18.79 2.88
N TYR A 145 -0.68 -18.74 3.89
CA TYR A 145 -0.89 -17.55 4.70
C TYR A 145 0.16 -17.48 5.81
N SER A 146 0.94 -16.42 5.83
CA SER A 146 1.87 -16.15 6.91
C SER A 146 1.37 -15.02 7.80
N PHE A 147 0.95 -15.35 9.00
CA PHE A 147 0.59 -14.35 10.00
C PHE A 147 1.76 -13.42 10.31
N ASN A 148 2.96 -13.96 10.53
CA ASN A 148 4.14 -13.16 10.82
C ASN A 148 4.47 -12.18 9.70
N HIS A 149 4.44 -12.62 8.44
CA HIS A 149 4.71 -11.79 7.28
C HIS A 149 3.66 -10.69 7.08
N GLN A 150 2.41 -10.94 7.46
CA GLN A 150 1.36 -9.94 7.37
C GLN A 150 1.40 -8.94 8.53
N HIS A 151 1.69 -9.35 9.76
CA HIS A 151 1.48 -8.54 10.95
C HIS A 151 2.78 -7.99 11.56
N TYR A 152 3.89 -8.71 11.51
CA TYR A 152 5.11 -8.37 12.26
C TYR A 152 6.25 -7.82 11.39
N THR A 153 5.94 -7.07 10.35
CA THR A 153 6.89 -6.50 9.38
C THR A 153 7.08 -4.99 9.58
N TYR A 154 7.45 -4.61 10.80
CA TYR A 154 7.63 -3.21 11.18
C TYR A 154 8.80 -2.55 10.45
N LEU A 155 9.94 -3.22 10.38
CA LEU A 155 11.14 -2.76 9.68
C LEU A 155 11.10 -3.13 8.19
N ALA A 156 10.78 -4.38 7.87
CA ALA A 156 10.84 -4.89 6.51
C ALA A 156 9.99 -4.08 5.53
N ARG A 157 8.76 -3.70 5.88
CA ARG A 157 7.90 -2.86 5.03
C ARG A 157 8.36 -1.41 4.88
N GLY A 158 9.29 -0.95 5.71
CA GLY A 158 9.91 0.37 5.57
C GLY A 158 11.04 0.41 4.55
N LYS A 159 11.54 -0.73 4.10
CA LYS A 159 12.57 -0.86 3.05
C LYS A 159 11.94 -0.73 1.67
N TYR A 160 11.37 0.43 1.38
CA TYR A 160 10.57 0.67 0.17
C TYR A 160 11.29 0.35 -1.14
N ILE A 161 12.60 0.60 -1.21
CA ILE A 161 13.39 0.33 -2.40
C ILE A 161 13.32 -1.13 -2.84
N GLU A 162 13.37 -2.08 -1.89
CA GLU A 162 13.32 -3.52 -2.21
C GLU A 162 11.95 -3.91 -2.80
N GLN A 163 10.88 -3.33 -2.26
CA GLN A 163 9.52 -3.56 -2.72
C GLN A 163 9.29 -2.96 -4.12
N LEU A 164 9.71 -1.71 -4.32
CA LEU A 164 9.57 -1.03 -5.61
C LEU A 164 10.41 -1.69 -6.70
N GLN A 165 11.62 -2.16 -6.40
CA GLN A 165 12.43 -2.91 -7.36
C GLN A 165 11.74 -4.19 -7.81
N ASN A 166 11.10 -4.93 -6.88
CA ASN A 166 10.33 -6.12 -7.23
C ASN A 166 9.16 -5.78 -8.18
N TRP A 167 8.37 -4.76 -7.87
CA TRP A 167 7.27 -4.32 -8.71
C TRP A 167 7.72 -3.79 -10.08
N MET A 168 8.74 -2.94 -10.12
CA MET A 168 9.26 -2.31 -11.35
C MET A 168 10.14 -3.27 -12.19
N SER A 169 10.47 -4.45 -11.68
CA SER A 169 11.03 -5.52 -12.52
C SER A 169 9.98 -6.19 -13.42
N ILE A 170 8.69 -5.99 -13.13
CA ILE A 170 7.56 -6.63 -13.82
C ILE A 170 6.73 -5.60 -14.58
N PHE A 171 6.47 -4.44 -13.99
CA PHE A 171 5.71 -3.35 -14.59
C PHE A 171 6.63 -2.20 -15.01
N PRO A 172 6.38 -1.54 -16.16
CA PRO A 172 7.12 -0.35 -16.57
C PRO A 172 6.85 0.83 -15.63
N LYS A 173 7.83 1.73 -15.49
CA LYS A 173 7.77 2.88 -14.56
C LYS A 173 6.57 3.79 -14.82
N GLU A 174 6.15 3.93 -16.06
CA GLU A 174 5.03 4.78 -16.49
C GLU A 174 3.69 4.34 -15.91
N GLN A 175 3.58 3.10 -15.45
CA GLN A 175 2.39 2.58 -14.79
C GLN A 175 2.36 2.88 -13.28
N PHE A 176 3.35 3.60 -12.75
CA PHE A 176 3.41 3.98 -11.35
C PHE A 176 3.26 5.48 -11.15
N ILE A 177 2.51 5.84 -10.11
CA ILE A 177 2.66 7.12 -9.43
C ILE A 177 3.07 6.87 -7.99
N ILE A 178 4.15 7.53 -7.55
CA ILE A 178 4.67 7.41 -6.18
C ILE A 178 4.51 8.74 -5.49
N LEU A 179 3.70 8.75 -4.45
CA LEU A 179 3.28 9.93 -3.69
C LEU A 179 3.89 9.91 -2.28
N LYS A 180 4.04 11.07 -1.68
CA LYS A 180 4.40 11.20 -0.28
C LYS A 180 3.15 11.39 0.58
N SER A 181 3.07 10.65 1.67
CA SER A 181 2.00 10.78 2.68
C SER A 181 1.93 12.20 3.24
N GLU A 182 3.09 12.82 3.41
CA GLU A 182 3.23 14.18 3.91
C GLU A 182 2.55 15.19 2.97
N ASP A 183 2.73 15.07 1.66
CA ASP A 183 2.12 15.94 0.64
C ASP A 183 0.60 15.70 0.55
N LEU A 184 0.15 14.45 0.65
CA LEU A 184 -1.28 14.11 0.68
C LEU A 184 -2.03 14.83 1.80
N PHE A 185 -1.38 15.07 2.96
CA PHE A 185 -2.02 15.71 4.10
C PHE A 185 -1.73 17.21 4.21
N SER A 186 -0.66 17.73 3.62
CA SER A 186 -0.34 19.15 3.62
C SER A 186 -0.94 19.91 2.42
N THR A 187 -0.92 19.31 1.24
CA THR A 187 -1.44 19.86 -0.01
C THR A 187 -2.32 18.85 -0.75
N PRO A 188 -3.44 18.41 -0.15
CA PRO A 188 -4.24 17.30 -0.67
C PRO A 188 -4.79 17.54 -2.07
N GLN A 189 -5.20 18.77 -2.40
CA GLN A 189 -5.74 19.08 -3.72
C GLN A 189 -4.67 18.95 -4.82
N GLU A 190 -3.45 19.39 -4.55
CA GLU A 190 -2.33 19.28 -5.49
C GLU A 190 -1.99 17.81 -5.74
N THR A 191 -1.84 17.04 -4.67
CA THR A 191 -1.59 15.59 -4.74
C THR A 191 -2.71 14.87 -5.51
N MET A 192 -3.98 15.21 -5.26
CA MET A 192 -5.09 14.61 -5.99
C MET A 192 -5.13 14.98 -7.46
N ASN A 193 -4.72 16.19 -7.83
CA ASN A 193 -4.61 16.61 -9.23
C ASN A 193 -3.57 15.76 -9.98
N GLU A 194 -2.42 15.45 -9.34
CA GLU A 194 -1.41 14.56 -9.93
C GLU A 194 -2.00 13.14 -10.14
N VAL A 195 -2.76 12.63 -9.17
CA VAL A 195 -3.38 11.32 -9.29
C VAL A 195 -4.46 11.30 -10.37
N PHE A 196 -5.30 12.33 -10.47
CA PHE A 196 -6.31 12.43 -11.54
C PHE A 196 -5.66 12.51 -12.92
N GLN A 197 -4.59 13.29 -13.07
CA GLN A 197 -3.82 13.33 -14.30
C GLN A 197 -3.23 11.95 -14.65
N PHE A 198 -2.64 11.26 -13.69
CA PHE A 198 -2.11 9.90 -13.87
C PHE A 198 -3.21 8.92 -14.29
N LEU A 199 -4.42 9.04 -13.75
CA LEU A 199 -5.58 8.21 -14.09
C LEU A 199 -6.29 8.68 -15.38
N GLU A 200 -5.80 9.73 -16.05
CA GLU A 200 -6.39 10.32 -17.26
C GLU A 200 -7.81 10.86 -17.04
N LEU A 201 -8.05 11.34 -15.82
CA LEU A 201 -9.32 11.97 -15.45
C LEU A 201 -9.20 13.49 -15.47
N PRO A 202 -10.32 14.22 -15.70
CA PRO A 202 -10.36 15.64 -15.51
C PRO A 202 -10.08 16.01 -14.04
N THR A 203 -9.60 17.23 -13.83
CA THR A 203 -9.40 17.74 -12.46
C THR A 203 -10.74 17.83 -11.73
N TYR A 204 -10.73 17.46 -10.45
CA TYR A 204 -11.88 17.54 -9.56
C TYR A 204 -11.47 18.22 -8.26
N VAL A 205 -12.25 19.17 -7.80
CA VAL A 205 -12.02 19.87 -6.52
C VAL A 205 -12.98 19.30 -5.49
N SER A 206 -12.42 18.66 -4.48
CA SER A 206 -13.21 18.14 -3.36
C SER A 206 -13.57 19.26 -2.38
N GLU A 207 -14.77 19.21 -1.83
CA GLU A 207 -15.19 20.13 -0.78
C GLU A 207 -14.42 19.92 0.54
N LYS A 208 -13.94 18.70 0.80
CA LYS A 208 -13.30 18.34 2.05
C LYS A 208 -12.34 17.16 1.96
N TYR A 209 -11.13 17.36 2.47
CA TYR A 209 -10.13 16.31 2.68
C TYR A 209 -9.98 16.01 4.16
N ILE A 210 -10.54 14.89 4.62
CA ILE A 210 -10.48 14.45 6.02
C ILE A 210 -9.42 13.35 6.15
N GLN A 211 -8.52 13.49 7.10
CA GLN A 211 -7.60 12.41 7.43
C GLN A 211 -8.37 11.27 8.13
N TYR A 212 -8.45 10.12 7.45
CA TYR A 212 -9.09 8.92 8.00
C TYR A 212 -8.09 8.10 8.81
N ASN A 213 -8.55 7.55 9.93
CA ASN A 213 -7.77 6.70 10.84
C ASN A 213 -6.45 7.36 11.32
N PRO A 214 -6.47 8.62 11.81
CA PRO A 214 -5.29 9.18 12.42
C PRO A 214 -4.86 8.30 13.59
N GLY A 215 -3.58 7.98 13.67
CA GLY A 215 -3.05 7.19 14.78
C GLY A 215 -3.17 7.98 16.08
N ASN A 216 -3.84 7.40 17.06
CA ASN A 216 -3.88 7.96 18.44
C ASN A 216 -3.03 7.04 19.33
N TYR A 217 -1.75 7.37 19.45
CA TYR A 217 -0.78 6.62 20.25
C TYR A 217 0.31 7.55 20.79
N SER A 218 0.89 7.17 21.92
CA SER A 218 2.02 7.89 22.50
C SER A 218 3.24 7.77 21.59
N GLN A 219 3.95 8.89 21.37
CA GLN A 219 5.21 8.83 20.63
C GLN A 219 6.22 7.99 21.42
N PRO A 220 7.04 7.16 20.76
CA PRO A 220 8.14 6.47 21.43
C PRO A 220 9.16 7.49 21.96
N SER A 221 10.13 7.02 22.75
CA SER A 221 11.25 7.86 23.17
C SER A 221 12.02 8.37 21.94
N GLU A 222 12.62 9.55 22.06
CA GLU A 222 13.45 10.12 20.99
C GLU A 222 14.58 9.17 20.58
N GLU A 223 15.17 8.45 21.52
CA GLU A 223 16.21 7.44 21.28
C GLU A 223 15.73 6.37 20.28
N VAL A 224 14.58 5.75 20.54
CA VAL A 224 14.01 4.72 19.65
C VAL A 224 13.66 5.29 18.28
N TYR A 225 13.17 6.52 18.23
CA TYR A 225 12.89 7.18 16.95
C TYR A 225 14.16 7.40 16.13
N GLN A 226 15.24 7.86 16.75
CA GLN A 226 16.53 8.08 16.08
C GLN A 226 17.18 6.76 15.64
N GLU A 227 17.12 5.69 16.45
CA GLU A 227 17.54 4.35 16.03
C GLU A 227 16.83 3.90 14.74
N LEU A 228 15.53 4.16 14.62
CA LEU A 228 14.75 3.85 13.40
C LEU A 228 15.14 4.74 12.21
N VAL A 229 15.39 6.03 12.43
CA VAL A 229 15.83 6.96 11.37
C VAL A 229 17.17 6.49 10.81
N GLU A 230 18.13 6.18 11.66
CA GLU A 230 19.45 5.66 11.28
C GLU A 230 19.35 4.32 10.55
N TYR A 231 18.49 3.40 11.04
CA TYR A 231 18.26 2.11 10.40
C TYR A 231 17.75 2.26 8.96
N PHE A 232 16.84 3.20 8.70
CA PHE A 232 16.26 3.39 7.38
C PHE A 232 17.10 4.28 6.45
N GLN A 233 18.08 5.01 6.96
CA GLN A 233 18.89 5.95 6.17
C GLN A 233 19.49 5.33 4.89
N PRO A 234 20.16 4.15 4.92
CA PRO A 234 20.76 3.56 3.71
C PRO A 234 19.70 3.12 2.69
N TYR A 235 18.51 2.73 3.13
CA TYR A 235 17.41 2.35 2.25
C TYR A 235 16.76 3.57 1.59
N ASN A 236 16.62 4.67 2.33
CA ASN A 236 16.12 5.93 1.80
C ASN A 236 17.08 6.52 0.76
N GLN A 237 18.39 6.50 1.02
CA GLN A 237 19.39 6.94 0.05
C GLN A 237 19.31 6.15 -1.27
N LYS A 238 19.25 4.82 -1.19
CA LYS A 238 19.07 3.95 -2.37
C LYS A 238 17.76 4.23 -3.09
N LEU A 239 16.68 4.51 -2.36
CA LEU A 239 15.39 4.86 -2.96
C LEU A 239 15.49 6.18 -3.74
N ASP A 240 16.09 7.22 -3.12
CA ASP A 240 16.27 8.52 -3.76
C ASP A 240 17.12 8.42 -5.04
N GLU A 241 18.18 7.61 -5.02
CA GLU A 241 19.00 7.32 -6.20
C GLU A 241 18.21 6.60 -7.29
N TYR A 242 17.45 5.56 -6.93
CA TYR A 242 16.65 4.77 -7.85
C TYR A 242 15.53 5.57 -8.52
N MET A 243 14.93 6.51 -7.81
CA MET A 243 13.86 7.36 -8.32
C MET A 243 14.34 8.47 -9.25
N ARG A 244 15.64 8.83 -9.21
CA ARG A 244 16.23 9.85 -10.10
C ARG A 244 16.60 9.32 -11.48
N ILE A 245 16.69 8.00 -11.67
CA ILE A 245 16.98 7.32 -12.93
C ILE A 245 15.68 7.06 -13.68
#